data_27dd6cbe117727b5becdf8f1c89647d4
#
_entry.id   27dd6cbe117727b5becdf8f1c89647d4
#
_cell.length_a   1.000
_cell.length_b   1.000
_cell.length_c   1.000
_cell.angle_alpha   90.00
_cell.angle_beta   90.00
_cell.angle_gamma   90.00
#
_symmetry.space_group_name_H-M   'P 1'
#
loop_
_entity.id
_entity.type
_entity.pdbx_description
1 polymer ?
#
loop_
_entity_poly.entity_id
_entity_poly.type
_entity_poly.pdbx_seq_one_letter_code
_entity_poly.pdbx_strand_id
1 'polypeptide(L)'
;MAKITYENKVALNVNSDIADVNKCNATDLNEIKNVVNENDDNTTNNSNAIGTLSNLNTTNKNNLVSAINEIVVESGTNANGSWLKYANGIMICTKKITFTNVVINNVWGSVYETASTLNFGDYAQEFIEIPNVSITLADGSTCFCESFSERTKKSIGITWLWKPAVEAGGTMTFDVIAIGKWK
;
A
#
# COMPACT_ATOMS: atom_id res chain seq x y z
N MET A 1 5.42 13.70 32.38
CA MET A 1 5.55 13.57 33.87
C MET A 1 6.37 14.77 34.36
N ALA A 2 6.17 15.26 35.60
CA ALA A 2 7.02 16.34 36.09
C ALA A 2 8.41 15.78 36.43
N LYS A 3 9.46 16.43 35.94
CA LYS A 3 10.84 16.03 36.27
C LYS A 3 11.17 16.29 37.75
N ILE A 4 12.08 15.49 38.26
CA ILE A 4 12.64 15.70 39.59
C ILE A 4 13.64 16.85 39.53
N THR A 5 13.33 17.97 40.14
CA THR A 5 14.08 19.23 40.04
C THR A 5 14.91 19.60 41.25
N TYR A 6 14.92 18.78 42.32
CA TYR A 6 15.77 19.08 43.49
C TYR A 6 17.25 19.02 43.12
N GLU A 7 18.06 19.81 43.78
CA GLU A 7 19.51 19.75 43.62
C GLU A 7 20.03 18.37 44.09
N ASN A 8 21.14 17.93 43.48
CA ASN A 8 21.77 16.69 43.86
C ASN A 8 22.14 16.68 45.34
N LYS A 9 21.81 15.62 46.04
CA LYS A 9 22.11 15.48 47.42
C LYS A 9 23.60 15.25 47.62
N VAL A 10 24.12 15.79 48.72
CA VAL A 10 25.49 15.58 49.19
C VAL A 10 25.46 14.57 50.31
N ALA A 11 26.35 13.59 50.29
CA ALA A 11 26.45 12.62 51.33
C ALA A 11 26.73 13.31 52.68
N LEU A 12 25.84 13.12 53.65
CA LEU A 12 26.11 13.51 55.02
C LEU A 12 26.92 12.41 55.69
N ASN A 13 28.01 12.80 56.35
CA ASN A 13 28.84 11.88 57.12
C ASN A 13 28.08 11.52 58.40
N VAL A 14 27.25 10.48 58.38
CA VAL A 14 26.41 10.09 59.51
C VAL A 14 26.74 8.68 59.92
N ASN A 15 27.10 8.62 61.17
CA ASN A 15 27.12 7.48 62.08
C ASN A 15 27.41 6.08 61.53
N SER A 16 28.43 5.46 62.11
CA SER A 16 29.11 4.24 61.67
C SER A 16 28.35 2.92 61.95
N ASP A 17 27.17 2.96 62.52
CA ASP A 17 26.54 1.77 63.10
C ASP A 17 25.72 0.91 62.15
N ILE A 18 25.52 1.39 60.92
CA ILE A 18 24.83 0.61 59.88
C ILE A 18 25.81 0.42 58.71
N ALA A 19 25.94 -0.80 58.21
CA ALA A 19 26.77 -1.08 57.02
C ALA A 19 26.31 -0.25 55.82
N ASP A 20 27.25 0.32 55.06
CA ASP A 20 26.95 1.22 53.92
C ASP A 20 26.03 0.61 52.91
N VAL A 21 26.07 -0.71 52.73
CA VAL A 21 25.16 -1.45 51.83
C VAL A 21 23.68 -1.34 52.24
N ASN A 22 23.40 -0.98 53.50
CA ASN A 22 22.05 -0.82 54.04
C ASN A 22 21.63 0.65 54.17
N LYS A 23 22.44 1.60 53.71
CA LYS A 23 22.16 3.04 53.77
C LYS A 23 21.71 3.52 52.41
N CYS A 24 20.57 4.18 52.35
CA CYS A 24 20.19 4.97 51.17
C CYS A 24 20.99 6.27 51.20
N ASN A 25 22.02 6.34 50.40
CA ASN A 25 22.95 7.49 50.37
C ASN A 25 22.60 8.49 49.21
N ALA A 26 23.33 9.58 49.18
CA ALA A 26 23.14 10.61 48.18
C ALA A 26 23.33 10.10 46.72
N THR A 27 24.24 9.13 46.54
CA THR A 27 24.51 8.53 45.22
C THR A 27 23.29 7.77 44.72
N ASP A 28 22.68 6.94 45.59
CA ASP A 28 21.49 6.15 45.24
C ASP A 28 20.31 7.06 44.87
N LEU A 29 20.09 8.13 45.61
CA LEU A 29 19.01 9.09 45.33
C LEU A 29 19.27 9.88 44.04
N ASN A 30 20.52 10.22 43.73
CA ASN A 30 20.88 10.92 42.52
C ASN A 30 20.78 10.00 41.29
N GLU A 31 21.13 8.71 41.43
CA GLU A 31 20.94 7.71 40.38
C GLU A 31 19.46 7.54 40.07
N ILE A 32 18.59 7.36 41.06
CA ILE A 32 17.14 7.28 40.85
C ILE A 32 16.63 8.53 40.15
N LYS A 33 17.03 9.73 40.60
CA LYS A 33 16.66 10.98 39.92
C LYS A 33 17.05 10.99 38.44
N ASN A 34 18.29 10.56 38.13
CA ASN A 34 18.78 10.58 36.74
C ASN A 34 18.00 9.59 35.91
N VAL A 35 17.78 8.35 36.35
CA VAL A 35 17.03 7.34 35.62
C VAL A 35 15.58 7.78 35.41
N VAL A 36 14.93 8.38 36.38
CA VAL A 36 13.54 8.85 36.26
C VAL A 36 13.45 10.00 35.23
N ASN A 37 14.39 10.94 35.27
CA ASN A 37 14.40 12.05 34.31
C ASN A 37 14.73 11.57 32.88
N GLU A 38 15.67 10.63 32.73
CA GLU A 38 15.98 10.02 31.43
C GLU A 38 14.77 9.28 30.85
N ASN A 39 14.04 8.52 31.67
CA ASN A 39 12.81 7.86 31.23
C ASN A 39 11.72 8.85 30.82
N ASP A 40 11.61 9.98 31.49
CA ASP A 40 10.68 11.05 31.09
C ASP A 40 11.06 11.68 29.75
N ASP A 41 12.36 11.93 29.54
CA ASP A 41 12.89 12.44 28.27
C ASP A 41 12.66 11.42 27.13
N ASN A 42 12.95 10.15 27.36
CA ASN A 42 12.72 9.07 26.39
C ASN A 42 11.23 8.92 26.06
N THR A 43 10.34 9.02 27.04
CA THR A 43 8.90 8.99 26.84
C THR A 43 8.44 10.17 25.98
N THR A 44 8.96 11.36 26.26
CA THR A 44 8.67 12.58 25.48
C THR A 44 9.18 12.45 24.05
N ASN A 45 10.41 11.97 23.86
CA ASN A 45 11.01 11.77 22.53
C ASN A 45 10.24 10.73 21.72
N ASN A 46 9.83 9.62 22.33
CA ASN A 46 9.00 8.60 21.69
C ASN A 46 7.63 9.15 21.27
N SER A 47 6.99 9.94 22.14
CA SER A 47 5.71 10.58 21.83
C SER A 47 5.85 11.56 20.66
N ASN A 48 6.92 12.34 20.62
CA ASN A 48 7.19 13.28 19.52
C ASN A 48 7.50 12.55 18.21
N ALA A 49 8.26 11.45 18.26
CA ALA A 49 8.60 10.65 17.08
C ALA A 49 7.38 9.92 16.50
N ILE A 50 6.46 9.46 17.33
CA ILE A 50 5.21 8.82 16.92
C ILE A 50 4.20 9.87 16.41
N GLY A 51 4.23 11.07 16.98
CA GLY A 51 3.28 12.14 16.70
C GLY A 51 1.93 11.95 17.40
N THR A 52 0.97 12.78 17.05
CA THR A 52 -0.36 12.76 17.63
C THR A 52 -1.29 11.86 16.82
N LEU A 53 -1.71 10.74 17.36
CA LEU A 53 -2.59 9.77 16.69
C LEU A 53 -3.91 10.38 16.20
N SER A 54 -4.42 11.42 16.86
CA SER A 54 -5.64 12.12 16.42
C SER A 54 -5.49 12.79 15.06
N ASN A 55 -4.26 13.10 14.63
CA ASN A 55 -3.97 13.72 13.33
C ASN A 55 -3.88 12.71 12.18
N LEU A 56 -3.92 11.40 12.47
CA LEU A 56 -3.96 10.39 11.42
C LEU A 56 -5.25 10.49 10.61
N ASN A 57 -5.15 10.32 9.30
CA ASN A 57 -6.30 10.31 8.39
C ASN A 57 -6.93 8.91 8.27
N THR A 58 -7.03 8.19 9.38
CA THR A 58 -7.66 6.87 9.53
C THR A 58 -8.81 6.96 10.52
N THR A 59 -9.76 6.03 10.47
CA THR A 59 -10.88 5.97 11.42
C THR A 59 -10.41 5.48 12.78
N ASN A 60 -9.60 4.43 12.78
CA ASN A 60 -9.04 3.88 14.02
C ASN A 60 -7.77 4.64 14.42
N LYS A 61 -7.86 5.33 15.56
CA LYS A 61 -6.77 6.14 16.13
C LYS A 61 -6.32 5.65 17.51
N ASN A 62 -6.70 4.43 17.89
CA ASN A 62 -6.37 3.88 19.20
C ASN A 62 -4.86 3.59 19.36
N ASN A 63 -4.23 3.14 18.30
CA ASN A 63 -2.78 2.95 18.23
C ASN A 63 -2.30 2.98 16.77
N LEU A 64 -1.00 3.18 16.58
CA LEU A 64 -0.39 3.31 15.26
C LEU A 64 -0.54 2.05 14.40
N VAL A 65 -0.44 0.86 14.99
CA VAL A 65 -0.58 -0.41 14.27
C VAL A 65 -1.97 -0.55 13.68
N SER A 66 -3.00 -0.28 14.47
CA SER A 66 -4.40 -0.31 14.01
C SER A 66 -4.66 0.71 12.91
N ALA A 67 -4.10 1.91 13.03
CA ALA A 67 -4.23 2.96 12.02
C ALA A 67 -3.54 2.59 10.71
N ILE A 68 -2.34 2.00 10.75
CA ILE A 68 -1.62 1.54 9.56
C ILE A 68 -2.36 0.39 8.87
N ASN A 69 -2.83 -0.59 9.65
CA ASN A 69 -3.56 -1.74 9.12
C ASN A 69 -4.90 -1.36 8.47
N GLU A 70 -5.43 -0.20 8.78
CA GLU A 70 -6.66 0.31 8.16
C GLU A 70 -6.45 0.90 6.76
N ILE A 71 -5.21 1.20 6.36
CA ILE A 71 -4.91 1.79 5.04
C ILE A 71 -5.27 0.80 3.92
N VAL A 72 -4.91 -0.47 4.09
CA VAL A 72 -5.27 -1.57 3.19
C VAL A 72 -6.26 -2.47 3.92
N VAL A 73 -7.50 -2.47 3.46
CA VAL A 73 -8.58 -3.20 4.14
C VAL A 73 -8.77 -4.61 3.60
N GLU A 74 -8.37 -4.85 2.36
CA GLU A 74 -8.49 -6.16 1.72
C GLU A 74 -7.53 -6.29 0.55
N SER A 75 -6.96 -7.47 0.37
CA SER A 75 -6.21 -7.84 -0.83
C SER A 75 -6.41 -9.32 -1.14
N GLY A 76 -6.21 -9.69 -2.40
CA GLY A 76 -6.30 -11.08 -2.79
C GLY A 76 -6.01 -11.31 -4.27
N THR A 77 -6.15 -12.56 -4.67
CA THR A 77 -5.92 -13.04 -6.04
C THR A 77 -6.95 -14.12 -6.39
N ASN A 78 -7.41 -14.11 -7.64
CA ASN A 78 -8.24 -15.16 -8.22
C ASN A 78 -7.87 -15.39 -9.69
N ALA A 79 -8.67 -16.17 -10.41
CA ALA A 79 -8.43 -16.46 -11.83
C ALA A 79 -8.44 -15.21 -12.74
N ASN A 80 -9.02 -14.10 -12.29
CA ASN A 80 -9.11 -12.84 -13.02
C ASN A 80 -8.01 -11.84 -12.65
N GLY A 81 -7.07 -12.21 -11.78
CA GLY A 81 -5.95 -11.37 -11.36
C GLY A 81 -5.93 -11.10 -9.85
N SER A 82 -5.31 -9.98 -9.48
CA SER A 82 -5.17 -9.56 -8.08
C SER A 82 -5.90 -8.26 -7.82
N TRP A 83 -6.24 -8.01 -6.56
CA TRP A 83 -6.83 -6.74 -6.12
C TRP A 83 -6.25 -6.25 -4.81
N LEU A 84 -6.36 -4.95 -4.61
CA LEU A 84 -6.00 -4.24 -3.40
C LEU A 84 -7.05 -3.17 -3.14
N LYS A 85 -7.70 -3.22 -1.95
CA LYS A 85 -8.70 -2.24 -1.51
C LYS A 85 -8.14 -1.34 -0.43
N TYR A 86 -8.27 -0.06 -0.60
CA TYR A 86 -7.86 0.95 0.37
C TYR A 86 -9.05 1.46 1.18
N ALA A 87 -8.79 1.86 2.42
CA ALA A 87 -9.79 2.40 3.33
C ALA A 87 -10.53 3.64 2.77
N ASN A 88 -9.89 4.42 1.92
CA ASN A 88 -10.48 5.60 1.29
C ASN A 88 -11.47 5.29 0.15
N GLY A 89 -11.76 4.01 -0.11
CA GLY A 89 -12.70 3.58 -1.14
C GLY A 89 -12.08 3.30 -2.52
N ILE A 90 -10.77 3.52 -2.68
CA ILE A 90 -10.07 3.18 -3.92
C ILE A 90 -9.78 1.69 -3.95
N MET A 91 -9.92 1.09 -5.12
CA MET A 91 -9.48 -0.27 -5.42
C MET A 91 -8.60 -0.27 -6.67
N ILE A 92 -7.56 -1.09 -6.61
CA ILE A 92 -6.69 -1.39 -7.75
C ILE A 92 -6.87 -2.87 -8.08
N CYS A 93 -7.17 -3.18 -9.33
CA CYS A 93 -7.11 -4.54 -9.87
C CYS A 93 -5.99 -4.63 -10.91
N THR A 94 -5.26 -5.74 -10.89
CA THR A 94 -4.21 -6.04 -11.87
C THR A 94 -4.45 -7.40 -12.49
N LYS A 95 -4.13 -7.54 -13.77
CA LYS A 95 -4.28 -8.79 -14.52
C LYS A 95 -3.18 -8.87 -15.58
N LYS A 96 -2.62 -10.06 -15.75
CA LYS A 96 -1.83 -10.41 -16.92
C LYS A 96 -2.67 -11.34 -17.79
N ILE A 97 -2.80 -11.03 -19.07
CA ILE A 97 -3.57 -11.84 -20.02
C ILE A 97 -2.75 -12.12 -21.27
N THR A 98 -2.78 -13.36 -21.74
CA THR A 98 -2.08 -13.79 -22.94
C THR A 98 -3.09 -14.30 -23.96
N PHE A 99 -3.02 -13.77 -25.16
CA PHE A 99 -3.74 -14.24 -26.34
C PHE A 99 -2.77 -14.99 -27.23
N THR A 100 -3.16 -16.16 -27.67
CA THR A 100 -2.41 -17.00 -28.61
C THR A 100 -3.10 -17.01 -29.98
N ASN A 101 -2.34 -17.24 -31.04
CA ASN A 101 -2.83 -17.27 -32.41
C ASN A 101 -3.57 -15.98 -32.82
N VAL A 102 -3.06 -14.84 -32.35
CA VAL A 102 -3.61 -13.52 -32.72
C VAL A 102 -3.28 -13.25 -34.17
N VAL A 103 -4.32 -13.16 -35.00
CA VAL A 103 -4.23 -12.84 -36.46
C VAL A 103 -4.66 -11.39 -36.66
N ILE A 104 -3.79 -10.57 -37.24
CA ILE A 104 -4.05 -9.18 -37.60
C ILE A 104 -3.85 -9.08 -39.12
N ASN A 105 -4.91 -9.24 -39.90
CA ASN A 105 -4.85 -9.27 -41.33
C ASN A 105 -6.06 -8.62 -42.01
N ASN A 106 -7.03 -8.14 -41.26
CA ASN A 106 -8.16 -7.42 -41.78
C ASN A 106 -7.75 -5.98 -42.12
N VAL A 107 -7.96 -5.55 -43.35
CA VAL A 107 -7.52 -4.22 -43.81
C VAL A 107 -8.43 -3.13 -43.20
N TRP A 108 -7.84 -2.18 -42.50
CA TRP A 108 -8.51 -0.99 -42.00
C TRP A 108 -7.73 0.28 -42.36
N GLY A 109 -8.10 0.88 -43.47
CA GLY A 109 -7.37 2.04 -44.02
C GLY A 109 -5.92 1.70 -44.36
N SER A 110 -4.96 2.35 -43.73
CA SER A 110 -3.52 2.15 -43.96
C SER A 110 -2.88 1.14 -42.95
N VAL A 111 -3.68 0.49 -42.15
CA VAL A 111 -3.22 -0.50 -41.12
C VAL A 111 -4.04 -1.78 -41.24
N TYR A 112 -3.63 -2.78 -40.50
CA TYR A 112 -4.37 -4.04 -40.33
C TYR A 112 -4.91 -4.12 -38.95
N GLU A 113 -6.07 -4.74 -38.77
CA GLU A 113 -6.70 -5.01 -37.49
C GLU A 113 -6.97 -6.51 -37.33
N THR A 114 -7.25 -6.92 -36.09
CA THR A 114 -7.73 -8.27 -35.79
C THR A 114 -9.09 -8.48 -36.47
N ALA A 115 -9.33 -9.68 -37.03
CA ALA A 115 -10.61 -10.03 -37.67
C ALA A 115 -11.78 -10.07 -36.66
N SER A 116 -11.50 -10.20 -35.37
CA SER A 116 -12.46 -10.17 -34.29
C SER A 116 -11.88 -9.47 -33.05
N THR A 117 -12.75 -9.01 -32.18
CA THR A 117 -12.34 -8.41 -30.91
C THR A 117 -11.66 -9.40 -29.98
N LEU A 118 -10.71 -8.91 -29.20
CA LEU A 118 -10.12 -9.65 -28.10
C LEU A 118 -10.84 -9.28 -26.80
N ASN A 119 -11.31 -10.29 -26.09
CA ASN A 119 -12.01 -10.10 -24.82
C ASN A 119 -11.01 -10.23 -23.67
N PHE A 120 -10.84 -9.15 -22.89
CA PHE A 120 -9.95 -9.09 -21.74
C PHE A 120 -10.56 -9.68 -20.47
N GLY A 121 -11.87 -10.02 -20.50
CA GLY A 121 -12.58 -10.68 -19.40
C GLY A 121 -12.86 -9.78 -18.21
N ASP A 122 -13.09 -10.39 -17.08
CA ASP A 122 -13.49 -9.70 -15.85
C ASP A 122 -12.27 -9.18 -15.07
N TYR A 123 -12.48 -8.15 -14.24
CA TYR A 123 -11.56 -7.75 -13.18
C TYR A 123 -11.54 -8.80 -12.07
N ALA A 124 -10.50 -8.76 -11.25
CA ALA A 124 -10.40 -9.64 -10.08
C ALA A 124 -11.51 -9.40 -9.05
N GLN A 125 -12.01 -8.16 -8.98
CA GLN A 125 -13.15 -7.75 -8.16
C GLN A 125 -14.00 -6.73 -8.91
N GLU A 126 -15.31 -6.69 -8.60
CA GLU A 126 -16.22 -5.73 -9.20
C GLU A 126 -16.08 -4.35 -8.53
N PHE A 127 -16.09 -3.30 -9.35
CA PHE A 127 -16.11 -1.90 -8.93
C PHE A 127 -17.55 -1.40 -8.75
N ILE A 128 -17.76 -0.33 -7.98
CA ILE A 128 -19.10 0.30 -7.87
C ILE A 128 -19.41 1.24 -9.04
N GLU A 129 -18.39 1.69 -9.77
CA GLU A 129 -18.47 2.49 -11.00
C GLU A 129 -17.46 1.94 -12.02
N ILE A 130 -17.60 2.32 -13.30
CA ILE A 130 -16.65 1.88 -14.34
C ILE A 130 -15.27 2.45 -14.02
N PRO A 131 -14.23 1.59 -13.83
CA PRO A 131 -12.91 2.06 -13.45
C PRO A 131 -12.15 2.68 -14.61
N ASN A 132 -11.09 3.44 -14.29
CA ASN A 132 -10.04 3.77 -15.27
C ASN A 132 -9.17 2.54 -15.50
N VAL A 133 -8.90 2.24 -16.79
CA VAL A 133 -8.12 1.06 -17.18
C VAL A 133 -6.95 1.50 -18.03
N SER A 134 -5.78 1.02 -17.68
CA SER A 134 -4.56 1.11 -18.49
C SER A 134 -4.15 -0.30 -18.93
N ILE A 135 -3.80 -0.45 -20.18
CA ILE A 135 -3.35 -1.72 -20.75
C ILE A 135 -2.04 -1.46 -21.49
N THR A 136 -1.08 -2.32 -21.22
CA THR A 136 0.26 -2.25 -21.82
C THR A 136 0.61 -3.60 -22.42
N LEU A 137 1.13 -3.59 -23.64
CA LEU A 137 1.72 -4.77 -24.25
C LEU A 137 3.00 -5.14 -23.45
N ALA A 138 2.98 -6.28 -22.80
CA ALA A 138 4.08 -6.77 -21.98
C ALA A 138 5.05 -7.67 -22.78
N ASP A 139 4.52 -8.40 -23.76
CA ASP A 139 5.30 -9.30 -24.61
C ASP A 139 4.55 -9.57 -25.92
N GLY A 140 5.30 -9.79 -27.01
CA GLY A 140 4.78 -10.10 -28.32
C GLY A 140 5.09 -9.05 -29.40
N SER A 141 4.44 -9.16 -30.54
CA SER A 141 4.60 -8.21 -31.64
C SER A 141 4.01 -6.84 -31.30
N THR A 142 4.73 -5.78 -31.65
CA THR A 142 4.24 -4.41 -31.47
C THR A 142 2.89 -4.20 -32.16
N CYS A 143 1.90 -3.78 -31.40
CA CYS A 143 0.56 -3.44 -31.88
C CYS A 143 0.01 -2.24 -31.11
N PHE A 144 -1.07 -1.66 -31.65
CA PHE A 144 -1.82 -0.60 -30.98
C PHE A 144 -3.12 -1.16 -30.44
N CYS A 145 -3.46 -0.74 -29.23
CA CYS A 145 -4.74 -1.01 -28.58
C CYS A 145 -5.35 0.35 -28.27
N GLU A 146 -6.42 0.74 -28.95
CA GLU A 146 -6.91 2.11 -28.87
C GLU A 146 -7.95 2.30 -27.77
N SER A 147 -9.13 1.76 -27.98
CA SER A 147 -10.23 1.95 -27.03
C SER A 147 -10.91 0.63 -26.71
N PHE A 148 -11.39 0.55 -25.48
CA PHE A 148 -12.21 -0.58 -25.05
C PHE A 148 -13.69 -0.22 -25.20
N SER A 149 -14.42 -1.07 -25.88
CA SER A 149 -15.89 -1.10 -25.82
C SER A 149 -16.36 -2.12 -24.79
N GLU A 150 -17.63 -2.03 -24.42
CA GLU A 150 -18.29 -2.94 -23.47
C GLU A 150 -17.66 -2.99 -22.08
N ARG A 151 -16.91 -1.94 -21.69
CA ARG A 151 -16.44 -1.82 -20.31
C ARG A 151 -17.60 -1.65 -19.34
N THR A 152 -17.54 -2.39 -18.25
CA THR A 152 -18.51 -2.33 -17.18
C THR A 152 -17.81 -2.20 -15.83
N LYS A 153 -18.57 -2.22 -14.75
CA LYS A 153 -18.04 -2.31 -13.38
C LYS A 153 -17.29 -3.61 -13.12
N LYS A 154 -17.62 -4.66 -13.88
CA LYS A 154 -17.10 -6.01 -13.72
C LYS A 154 -16.15 -6.42 -14.82
N SER A 155 -16.37 -5.99 -16.07
CA SER A 155 -15.62 -6.42 -17.25
C SER A 155 -14.68 -5.35 -17.76
N ILE A 156 -13.46 -5.77 -18.11
CA ILE A 156 -12.44 -4.94 -18.78
C ILE A 156 -12.94 -4.53 -20.17
N GLY A 157 -13.74 -5.38 -20.81
CA GLY A 157 -14.28 -5.15 -22.14
C GLY A 157 -13.49 -5.83 -23.24
N ILE A 158 -13.75 -5.37 -24.45
CA ILE A 158 -13.20 -5.90 -25.70
C ILE A 158 -12.49 -4.81 -26.47
N THR A 159 -11.49 -5.18 -27.27
CA THR A 159 -10.80 -4.27 -28.17
C THR A 159 -10.33 -4.97 -29.44
N TRP A 160 -10.03 -4.19 -30.47
CA TRP A 160 -9.25 -4.62 -31.64
C TRP A 160 -7.78 -4.25 -31.43
N LEU A 161 -6.90 -5.02 -32.01
CA LEU A 161 -5.48 -4.66 -32.12
C LEU A 161 -5.18 -4.22 -33.54
N TRP A 162 -4.36 -3.21 -33.68
CA TRP A 162 -3.91 -2.67 -34.98
C TRP A 162 -2.39 -2.72 -35.07
N LYS A 163 -1.91 -2.95 -36.30
CA LYS A 163 -0.49 -2.78 -36.62
C LYS A 163 -0.29 -2.45 -38.11
N PRO A 164 0.86 -1.84 -38.44
CA PRO A 164 1.16 -1.49 -39.85
C PRO A 164 1.40 -2.67 -40.79
N ALA A 165 1.65 -3.86 -40.24
CA ALA A 165 1.96 -5.07 -40.97
C ALA A 165 1.09 -6.25 -40.53
N VAL A 166 0.86 -7.21 -41.41
CA VAL A 166 0.11 -8.43 -41.12
C VAL A 166 0.80 -9.25 -40.00
N GLU A 167 0.00 -9.81 -39.11
CA GLU A 167 0.41 -10.82 -38.13
C GLU A 167 -0.38 -12.12 -38.41
N ALA A 168 0.34 -13.23 -38.52
CA ALA A 168 -0.25 -14.51 -38.97
C ALA A 168 -0.42 -15.55 -37.84
N GLY A 169 -0.64 -15.11 -36.61
CA GLY A 169 -0.87 -16.00 -35.49
C GLY A 169 0.15 -15.85 -34.36
N GLY A 170 0.44 -14.65 -33.95
CA GLY A 170 1.35 -14.33 -32.84
C GLY A 170 0.76 -14.62 -31.45
N THR A 171 1.64 -14.68 -30.48
CA THR A 171 1.26 -14.63 -29.05
C THR A 171 1.51 -13.23 -28.51
N MET A 172 0.54 -12.67 -27.79
CA MET A 172 0.63 -11.33 -27.24
C MET A 172 0.16 -11.36 -25.79
N THR A 173 0.98 -10.80 -24.91
CA THR A 173 0.70 -10.71 -23.48
C THR A 173 0.53 -9.25 -23.08
N PHE A 174 -0.51 -8.99 -22.33
CA PHE A 174 -0.84 -7.64 -21.86
C PHE A 174 -0.87 -7.60 -20.34
N ASP A 175 -0.35 -6.52 -19.78
CA ASP A 175 -0.57 -6.10 -18.40
C ASP A 175 -1.72 -5.12 -18.34
N VAL A 176 -2.67 -5.38 -17.45
CA VAL A 176 -3.86 -4.57 -17.22
C VAL A 176 -3.82 -4.03 -15.80
N ILE A 177 -4.04 -2.73 -15.65
CA ILE A 177 -4.24 -2.08 -14.36
C ILE A 177 -5.56 -1.32 -14.43
N ALA A 178 -6.47 -1.60 -13.48
CA ALA A 178 -7.73 -0.90 -13.33
C ALA A 178 -7.78 -0.21 -11.97
N ILE A 179 -8.17 1.06 -11.94
CA ILE A 179 -8.27 1.86 -10.72
C ILE A 179 -9.66 2.49 -10.68
N GLY A 180 -10.35 2.30 -9.58
CA GLY A 180 -11.72 2.81 -9.39
C GLY A 180 -12.16 2.71 -7.95
N LYS A 181 -13.47 2.80 -7.71
CA LYS A 181 -14.07 2.74 -6.38
C LYS A 181 -14.69 1.37 -6.10
N TRP A 182 -14.59 0.93 -4.84
CA TRP A 182 -15.22 -0.29 -4.34
C TRP A 182 -16.30 -0.01 -3.27
N LYS A 183 -16.37 1.22 -2.74
CA LYS A 183 -17.39 1.73 -1.81
C LYS A 183 -17.63 3.22 -2.05
#